data_16a2b6f215901a140a608631b6010fc2
#
_entry.id   16a2b6f215901a140a608631b6010fc2
#
_cell.length_a   1.000
_cell.length_b   1.000
_cell.length_c   1.000
_cell.angle_alpha   90.00
_cell.angle_beta   90.00
_cell.angle_gamma   90.00
#
_symmetry.space_group_name_H-M   'P 1'
#
loop_
_entity.id
_entity.type
_entity.pdbx_description
1 polymer ?
#
loop_
_entity_poly.entity_id
_entity_poly.type
_entity_poly.pdbx_seq_one_letter_code
_entity_poly.pdbx_strand_id
1 'polypeptide(L)'
;MIEAFVYPVSAVMKFWHWLLADIFTVSPDTAWVLSIVLLVVTVRGFLVPFNWSIFKSTRVMLMMRPEQAQLEKQYGESLDANDIEAHEKALKKLNKDYGYNPLTGCIPPLIQLPFILGLYRLLLWMSVPENGRTGTNIGLLTPDDIAGFLQASFLGLSLIHI
;
A
#
# COMPACT_ATOMS: atom_id res chain seq x y z
N MET A 1 16.32 5.75 -5.37
CA MET A 1 15.19 4.93 -5.90
C MET A 1 13.84 5.30 -5.27
N ILE A 2 13.72 5.43 -3.96
CA ILE A 2 12.45 5.80 -3.28
C ILE A 2 11.97 7.21 -3.68
N GLU A 3 12.89 8.12 -3.98
CA GLU A 3 12.56 9.48 -4.44
C GLU A 3 11.73 9.49 -5.73
N ALA A 4 11.91 8.50 -6.60
CA ALA A 4 11.11 8.39 -7.82
C ALA A 4 9.61 8.19 -7.54
N PHE A 5 9.25 7.60 -6.41
CA PHE A 5 7.86 7.40 -6.00
C PHE A 5 7.24 8.63 -5.33
N VAL A 6 8.04 9.60 -4.89
CA VAL A 6 7.54 10.87 -4.33
C VAL A 6 6.85 11.70 -5.42
N TYR A 7 7.36 11.67 -6.66
CA TYR A 7 6.78 12.42 -7.78
C TYR A 7 5.34 12.00 -8.09
N PRO A 8 5.03 10.72 -8.37
CA PRO A 8 3.65 10.33 -8.65
C PRO A 8 2.72 10.52 -7.45
N VAL A 9 3.21 10.31 -6.22
CA VAL A 9 2.42 10.52 -5.01
C VAL A 9 2.07 12.00 -4.85
N SER A 10 3.05 12.91 -4.99
CA SER A 10 2.82 14.35 -4.92
C SER A 10 1.95 14.87 -6.06
N ALA A 11 2.06 14.29 -7.26
CA ALA A 11 1.22 14.61 -8.41
C ALA A 11 -0.26 14.33 -8.14
N VAL A 12 -0.56 13.13 -7.67
CA VAL A 12 -1.94 12.71 -7.36
C VAL A 12 -2.50 13.52 -6.19
N MET A 13 -1.70 13.77 -5.16
CA MET A 13 -2.10 14.58 -4.01
C MET A 13 -2.42 16.02 -4.42
N LYS A 14 -1.55 16.66 -5.23
CA LYS A 14 -1.76 18.01 -5.75
C LYS A 14 -2.96 18.08 -6.68
N PHE A 15 -3.16 17.09 -7.54
CA PHE A 15 -4.32 16.99 -8.42
C PHE A 15 -5.64 16.98 -7.62
N TRP A 16 -5.74 16.14 -6.59
CA TRP A 16 -6.93 16.07 -5.75
C TRP A 16 -7.14 17.33 -4.93
N HIS A 17 -6.07 17.93 -4.40
CA HIS A 17 -6.15 19.19 -3.67
C HIS A 17 -6.67 20.31 -4.58
N TRP A 18 -6.11 20.46 -5.79
CA TRP A 18 -6.57 21.43 -6.76
C TRP A 18 -8.05 21.21 -7.14
N LEU A 19 -8.44 19.98 -7.41
CA LEU A 19 -9.82 19.64 -7.74
C LEU A 19 -10.80 20.04 -6.62
N LEU A 20 -10.43 19.75 -5.38
CA LEU A 20 -11.27 20.04 -4.21
C LEU A 20 -11.31 21.53 -3.86
N ALA A 21 -10.18 22.21 -3.91
CA ALA A 21 -10.07 23.61 -3.55
C ALA A 21 -10.66 24.53 -4.63
N ASP A 22 -10.29 24.32 -5.90
CA ASP A 22 -10.66 25.22 -7.00
C ASP A 22 -12.02 24.88 -7.63
N ILE A 23 -12.38 23.59 -7.75
CA ILE A 23 -13.63 23.18 -8.42
C ILE A 23 -14.77 23.03 -7.42
N PHE A 24 -14.52 22.34 -6.29
CA PHE A 24 -15.56 22.11 -5.27
C PHE A 24 -15.61 23.18 -4.19
N THR A 25 -14.71 24.18 -4.22
CA THR A 25 -14.68 25.30 -3.25
C THR A 25 -14.69 24.84 -1.79
N VAL A 26 -14.07 23.70 -1.51
CA VAL A 26 -13.91 23.16 -0.16
C VAL A 26 -12.88 24.00 0.60
N SER A 27 -13.07 24.17 1.92
CA SER A 27 -12.08 24.89 2.73
C SER A 27 -10.68 24.28 2.58
N PRO A 28 -9.62 25.07 2.51
CA PRO A 28 -8.25 24.61 2.23
C PRO A 28 -7.80 23.47 3.17
N ASP A 29 -8.14 23.55 4.46
CA ASP A 29 -7.83 22.56 5.47
C ASP A 29 -8.46 21.20 5.15
N THR A 30 -9.76 21.22 4.86
CA THR A 30 -10.51 19.99 4.50
C THR A 30 -10.06 19.43 3.16
N ALA A 31 -9.67 20.29 2.21
CA ALA A 31 -9.17 19.88 0.91
C ALA A 31 -7.86 19.09 1.05
N TRP A 32 -6.97 19.46 1.96
CA TRP A 32 -5.74 18.70 2.24
C TRP A 32 -6.01 17.32 2.82
N VAL A 33 -6.88 17.23 3.81
CA VAL A 33 -7.27 15.94 4.41
C VAL A 33 -7.91 15.02 3.37
N LEU A 34 -8.89 15.54 2.63
CA LEU A 34 -9.58 14.80 1.58
C LEU A 34 -8.63 14.37 0.45
N SER A 35 -7.63 15.19 0.10
CA SER A 35 -6.66 14.84 -0.93
C SER A 35 -5.82 13.63 -0.54
N ILE A 36 -5.46 13.46 0.74
CA ILE A 36 -4.79 12.26 1.24
C ILE A 36 -5.71 11.04 1.16
N VAL A 37 -6.95 11.17 1.60
CA VAL A 37 -7.94 10.08 1.51
C VAL A 37 -8.14 9.64 0.06
N LEU A 38 -8.33 10.61 -0.84
CA LEU A 38 -8.52 10.34 -2.27
C LEU A 38 -7.26 9.80 -2.94
N LEU A 39 -6.07 10.20 -2.50
CA LEU A 39 -4.81 9.58 -2.90
C LEU A 39 -4.83 8.08 -2.59
N VAL A 40 -5.17 7.71 -1.34
CA VAL A 40 -5.23 6.30 -0.93
C VAL A 40 -6.28 5.55 -1.73
N VAL A 41 -7.47 6.12 -1.92
CA VAL A 41 -8.55 5.53 -2.73
C VAL A 41 -8.11 5.32 -4.18
N THR A 42 -7.42 6.30 -4.78
CA THR A 42 -6.91 6.21 -6.14
C THR A 42 -5.89 5.08 -6.29
N VAL A 43 -4.92 4.99 -5.38
CA VAL A 43 -3.92 3.92 -5.39
C VAL A 43 -4.60 2.55 -5.18
N ARG A 44 -5.54 2.46 -4.26
CA ARG A 44 -6.33 1.24 -4.01
C ARG A 44 -7.18 0.86 -5.22
N GLY A 45 -7.84 1.83 -5.85
CA GLY A 45 -8.63 1.64 -7.06
C GLY A 45 -7.80 1.09 -8.22
N PHE A 46 -6.60 1.65 -8.41
CA PHE A 46 -5.66 1.16 -9.42
C PHE A 46 -5.22 -0.30 -9.17
N LEU A 47 -5.17 -0.72 -7.90
CA LEU A 47 -4.80 -2.08 -7.52
C LEU A 47 -5.97 -3.08 -7.55
N VAL A 48 -7.23 -2.64 -7.75
CA VAL A 48 -8.41 -3.53 -7.80
C VAL A 48 -8.25 -4.68 -8.79
N PRO A 49 -7.82 -4.48 -10.07
CA PRO A 49 -7.68 -5.59 -11.00
C PRO A 49 -6.63 -6.62 -10.54
N PHE A 50 -5.58 -6.19 -9.86
CA PHE A 50 -4.61 -7.09 -9.24
C PHE A 50 -5.22 -7.86 -8.06
N ASN A 51 -6.00 -7.18 -7.23
CA ASN A 51 -6.69 -7.79 -6.10
C ASN A 51 -7.70 -8.85 -6.53
N TRP A 52 -8.31 -8.71 -7.70
CA TRP A 52 -9.23 -9.72 -8.26
C TRP A 52 -8.57 -11.09 -8.44
N SER A 53 -7.32 -11.10 -8.89
CA SER A 53 -6.53 -12.34 -9.01
C SER A 53 -6.28 -12.99 -7.66
N ILE A 54 -6.09 -12.18 -6.61
CA ILE A 54 -5.87 -12.67 -5.24
C ILE A 54 -7.14 -13.29 -4.66
N PHE A 55 -8.29 -12.65 -4.87
CA PHE A 55 -9.57 -13.21 -4.42
C PHE A 55 -9.81 -14.59 -5.01
N LYS A 56 -9.47 -14.82 -6.29
CA LYS A 56 -9.52 -16.15 -6.92
C LYS A 56 -8.55 -17.11 -6.23
N SER A 57 -7.31 -16.70 -6.00
CA SER A 57 -6.28 -17.50 -5.34
C SER A 57 -6.66 -17.85 -3.89
N THR A 58 -7.25 -16.90 -3.16
CA THR A 58 -7.72 -17.12 -1.78
C THR A 58 -8.85 -18.14 -1.72
N ARG A 59 -9.79 -18.13 -2.68
CA ARG A 59 -10.84 -19.15 -2.76
C ARG A 59 -10.27 -20.55 -2.98
N VAL A 60 -9.29 -20.67 -3.88
CA VAL A 60 -8.59 -21.95 -4.13
C VAL A 60 -7.88 -22.42 -2.87
N MET A 61 -7.17 -21.52 -2.18
CA MET A 61 -6.51 -21.82 -0.90
C MET A 61 -7.50 -22.34 0.17
N LEU A 62 -8.69 -21.73 0.26
CA LEU A 62 -9.72 -22.19 1.20
C LEU A 62 -10.23 -23.59 0.86
N MET A 63 -10.37 -23.93 -0.43
CA MET A 63 -10.76 -25.26 -0.88
C MET A 63 -9.69 -26.32 -0.60
N MET A 64 -8.40 -25.93 -0.65
CA MET A 64 -7.27 -26.81 -0.39
C MET A 64 -7.02 -27.07 1.11
N ARG A 65 -7.55 -26.23 2.02
CA ARG A 65 -7.31 -26.33 3.47
C ARG A 65 -7.55 -27.74 4.06
N PRO A 66 -8.64 -28.46 3.73
CA PRO A 66 -8.87 -29.78 4.30
C PRO A 66 -7.80 -30.80 3.86
N GLU A 67 -7.32 -30.72 2.61
CA GLU A 67 -6.26 -31.61 2.11
C GLU A 67 -4.90 -31.23 2.67
N GLN A 68 -4.61 -29.93 2.80
CA GLN A 68 -3.40 -29.46 3.49
C GLN A 68 -3.35 -29.92 4.95
N ALA A 69 -4.47 -29.84 5.67
CA ALA A 69 -4.57 -30.32 7.04
C ALA A 69 -4.36 -31.83 7.16
N GLN A 70 -4.76 -32.63 6.15
CA GLN A 70 -4.47 -34.07 6.12
C GLN A 70 -2.99 -34.33 5.87
N LEU A 71 -2.35 -33.60 4.96
CA LEU A 71 -0.91 -33.72 4.72
C LEU A 71 -0.11 -33.30 5.94
N GLU A 72 -0.53 -32.25 6.63
CA GLU A 72 0.13 -31.77 7.86
C GLU A 72 0.00 -32.80 9.00
N LYS A 73 -1.15 -33.47 9.13
CA LYS A 73 -1.31 -34.57 10.08
C LYS A 73 -0.48 -35.80 9.73
N GLN A 74 -0.25 -36.03 8.45
CA GLN A 74 0.48 -37.22 7.96
C GLN A 74 2.00 -37.04 8.07
N TYR A 75 2.51 -35.84 7.88
CA TYR A 75 3.95 -35.54 7.79
C TYR A 75 4.43 -34.46 8.78
N GLY A 76 3.53 -33.68 9.39
CA GLY A 76 3.88 -32.46 10.15
C GLY A 76 4.54 -32.71 11.50
N GLU A 77 4.42 -33.94 12.06
CA GLU A 77 5.06 -34.29 13.33
C GLU A 77 6.45 -34.94 13.13
N SER A 78 6.81 -35.26 11.89
CA SER A 78 8.08 -35.92 11.58
C SER A 78 9.20 -34.92 11.38
N LEU A 79 10.31 -35.12 12.11
CA LEU A 79 11.56 -34.35 11.96
C LEU A 79 12.53 -35.01 10.98
N ASP A 80 12.14 -36.14 10.37
CA ASP A 80 12.97 -36.83 9.39
C ASP A 80 13.05 -36.08 8.07
N ALA A 81 14.28 -35.93 7.57
CA ALA A 81 14.54 -35.21 6.32
C ALA A 81 13.78 -35.77 5.11
N ASN A 82 13.57 -37.12 5.10
CA ASN A 82 12.81 -37.78 4.03
C ASN A 82 11.33 -37.45 4.07
N ASP A 83 10.74 -37.30 5.25
CA ASP A 83 9.34 -36.94 5.42
C ASP A 83 9.11 -35.49 5.13
N ILE A 84 10.05 -34.59 5.46
CA ILE A 84 10.01 -33.17 5.09
C ILE A 84 10.03 -33.01 3.56
N GLU A 85 10.91 -33.76 2.87
CA GLU A 85 10.98 -33.74 1.41
C GLU A 85 9.71 -34.31 0.76
N ALA A 86 9.14 -35.38 1.32
CA ALA A 86 7.89 -35.99 0.88
C ALA A 86 6.71 -35.01 1.06
N HIS A 87 6.64 -34.33 2.21
CA HIS A 87 5.64 -33.30 2.50
C HIS A 87 5.74 -32.12 1.51
N GLU A 88 6.94 -31.63 1.25
CA GLU A 88 7.15 -30.53 0.30
C GLU A 88 6.74 -30.93 -1.13
N LYS A 89 7.07 -32.15 -1.56
CA LYS A 89 6.64 -32.69 -2.86
C LYS A 89 5.13 -32.83 -2.96
N ALA A 90 4.48 -33.31 -1.89
CA ALA A 90 3.03 -33.45 -1.82
C ALA A 90 2.33 -32.08 -1.86
N LEU A 91 2.84 -31.07 -1.13
CA LEU A 91 2.33 -29.70 -1.18
C LEU A 91 2.52 -29.07 -2.56
N LYS A 92 3.67 -29.25 -3.19
CA LYS A 92 3.92 -28.77 -4.56
C LYS A 92 2.97 -29.40 -5.57
N LYS A 93 2.70 -30.69 -5.43
CA LYS A 93 1.73 -31.41 -6.27
C LYS A 93 0.32 -30.86 -6.06
N LEU A 94 -0.11 -30.76 -4.81
CA LEU A 94 -1.42 -30.20 -4.45
C LEU A 94 -1.61 -28.79 -5.02
N ASN A 95 -0.62 -27.91 -4.85
CA ASN A 95 -0.65 -26.55 -5.41
C ASN A 95 -0.76 -26.56 -6.93
N LYS A 96 -0.10 -27.50 -7.61
CA LYS A 96 -0.17 -27.65 -9.07
C LYS A 96 -1.52 -28.18 -9.53
N ASP A 97 -2.10 -29.15 -8.83
CA ASP A 97 -3.39 -29.77 -9.18
C ASP A 97 -4.54 -28.77 -9.04
N TYR A 98 -4.47 -27.89 -8.05
CA TYR A 98 -5.43 -26.79 -7.85
C TYR A 98 -5.09 -25.49 -8.63
N GLY A 99 -3.94 -25.45 -9.32
CA GLY A 99 -3.46 -24.24 -10.00
C GLY A 99 -3.16 -23.08 -9.04
N TYR A 100 -2.85 -23.38 -7.79
CA TYR A 100 -2.55 -22.38 -6.76
C TYR A 100 -1.10 -21.95 -6.79
N ASN A 101 -0.86 -20.65 -6.82
CA ASN A 101 0.48 -20.07 -6.68
C ASN A 101 0.56 -19.28 -5.37
N PRO A 102 1.33 -19.73 -4.37
CA PRO A 102 1.46 -19.04 -3.09
C PRO A 102 2.02 -17.62 -3.19
N LEU A 103 2.80 -17.34 -4.25
CA LEU A 103 3.36 -16.01 -4.48
C LEU A 103 2.29 -14.97 -4.84
N THR A 104 1.15 -15.39 -5.36
CA THR A 104 0.06 -14.48 -5.75
C THR A 104 -0.47 -13.68 -4.55
N GLY A 105 -0.41 -14.23 -3.34
CA GLY A 105 -0.86 -13.57 -2.11
C GLY A 105 0.08 -12.47 -1.60
N CYS A 106 1.37 -12.53 -1.92
CA CYS A 106 2.36 -11.54 -1.46
C CYS A 106 2.60 -10.39 -2.45
N ILE A 107 2.19 -10.54 -3.72
CA ILE A 107 2.41 -9.52 -4.75
C ILE A 107 1.79 -8.15 -4.38
N PRO A 108 0.54 -8.03 -3.91
CA PRO A 108 -0.06 -6.74 -3.60
C PRO A 108 0.62 -5.95 -2.50
N PRO A 109 0.92 -6.53 -1.32
CA PRO A 109 1.66 -5.78 -0.30
C PRO A 109 3.04 -5.34 -0.81
N LEU A 110 3.72 -6.14 -1.64
CA LEU A 110 5.00 -5.75 -2.25
C LEU A 110 4.87 -4.58 -3.22
N ILE A 111 3.81 -4.53 -4.02
CA ILE A 111 3.54 -3.40 -4.92
C ILE A 111 3.15 -2.16 -4.12
N GLN A 112 2.39 -2.32 -3.03
CA GLN A 112 1.93 -1.22 -2.18
C GLN A 112 3.05 -0.58 -1.37
N LEU A 113 4.09 -1.34 -0.97
CA LEU A 113 5.21 -0.86 -0.14
C LEU A 113 5.87 0.42 -0.69
N PRO A 114 6.29 0.50 -1.97
CA PRO A 114 6.94 1.71 -2.48
C PRO A 114 6.03 2.94 -2.43
N PHE A 115 4.71 2.77 -2.61
CA PHE A 115 3.75 3.89 -2.50
C PHE A 115 3.62 4.37 -1.05
N ILE A 116 3.55 3.45 -0.08
CA ILE A 116 3.52 3.80 1.36
C ILE A 116 4.82 4.50 1.75
N LEU A 117 5.97 3.98 1.31
CA LEU A 117 7.26 4.59 1.59
C LEU A 117 7.41 5.96 0.91
N GLY A 118 6.89 6.11 -0.30
CA GLY A 118 6.85 7.40 -1.02
C GLY A 118 6.01 8.43 -0.27
N LEU A 119 4.81 8.06 0.18
CA LEU A 119 3.95 8.91 0.99
C LEU A 119 4.60 9.26 2.35
N TYR A 120 5.16 8.27 3.04
CA TYR A 120 5.87 8.49 4.30
C TYR A 120 7.03 9.47 4.14
N ARG A 121 7.86 9.30 3.10
CA ARG A 121 8.96 10.24 2.80
C ARG A 121 8.47 11.62 2.45
N LEU A 122 7.38 11.73 1.68
CA LEU A 122 6.75 13.01 1.34
C LEU A 122 6.34 13.74 2.62
N LEU A 123 5.58 13.08 3.49
CA LEU A 123 5.12 13.66 4.75
C LEU A 123 6.27 14.01 5.69
N LEU A 124 7.29 13.16 5.77
CA LEU A 124 8.48 13.43 6.58
C LEU A 124 9.24 14.67 6.08
N TRP A 125 9.38 14.83 4.77
CA TRP A 125 10.05 16.02 4.21
C TRP A 125 9.24 17.29 4.38
N MET A 126 7.93 17.18 4.44
CA MET A 126 7.04 18.32 4.72
C MET A 126 7.06 18.71 6.21
N SER A 127 7.14 17.72 7.12
CA SER A 127 7.01 17.95 8.58
C SER A 127 8.32 18.35 9.27
N VAL A 128 9.50 18.03 8.68
CA VAL A 128 10.82 18.31 9.30
C VAL A 128 11.56 19.38 8.52
N PRO A 129 11.61 20.63 9.02
CA PRO A 129 12.35 21.73 8.39
C PRO A 129 13.87 21.52 8.32
N GLU A 130 14.42 20.69 9.19
CA GLU A 130 15.89 20.47 9.33
C GLU A 130 16.54 19.76 8.14
N ASN A 131 15.77 19.14 7.25
CA ASN A 131 16.33 18.43 6.09
C ASN A 131 16.80 19.34 4.94
N GLY A 132 16.96 20.66 5.18
CA GLY A 132 17.51 21.62 4.22
C GLY A 132 16.65 21.85 2.97
N ARG A 133 15.41 21.36 2.96
CA ARG A 133 14.47 21.49 1.83
C ARG A 133 13.35 22.50 2.10
N THR A 134 13.45 23.27 3.18
CA THR A 134 12.56 24.42 3.44
C THR A 134 12.69 25.44 2.31
N GLY A 135 11.59 25.71 1.63
CA GLY A 135 11.55 26.66 0.49
C GLY A 135 11.86 26.03 -0.87
N THR A 136 12.07 24.71 -0.95
CA THR A 136 12.23 24.00 -2.22
C THR A 136 11.00 23.14 -2.54
N ASN A 137 10.74 22.91 -3.83
CA ASN A 137 9.67 22.02 -4.26
C ASN A 137 9.95 20.59 -3.79
N ILE A 138 8.94 19.93 -3.24
CA ILE A 138 9.00 18.51 -2.89
C ILE A 138 8.16 17.72 -3.91
N GLY A 139 8.83 17.08 -4.85
CA GLY A 139 8.15 16.51 -6.02
C GLY A 139 7.48 17.59 -6.85
N LEU A 140 6.16 17.56 -6.95
CA LEU A 140 5.34 18.57 -7.65
C LEU A 140 4.65 19.57 -6.68
N LEU A 141 4.85 19.44 -5.38
CA LEU A 141 4.32 20.36 -4.38
C LEU A 141 5.21 21.62 -4.30
N THR A 142 4.58 22.78 -4.37
CA THR A 142 5.25 24.06 -4.18
C THR A 142 5.40 24.39 -2.69
N PRO A 143 6.27 25.33 -2.30
CA PRO A 143 6.40 25.78 -0.92
C PRO A 143 5.08 26.27 -0.31
N ASP A 144 4.22 26.91 -1.13
CA ASP A 144 2.90 27.39 -0.71
C ASP A 144 1.95 26.22 -0.41
N ASP A 145 1.97 25.17 -1.25
CA ASP A 145 1.22 23.93 -1.02
C ASP A 145 1.64 23.27 0.29
N ILE A 146 2.96 23.25 0.56
CA ILE A 146 3.52 22.69 1.80
C ILE A 146 3.11 23.51 3.02
N ALA A 147 3.17 24.85 2.92
CA ALA A 147 2.76 25.72 4.00
C ALA A 147 1.26 25.56 4.31
N GLY A 148 0.42 25.48 3.27
CA GLY A 148 -1.02 25.22 3.41
C GLY A 148 -1.30 23.88 4.09
N PHE A 149 -0.57 22.82 3.71
CA PHE A 149 -0.68 21.50 4.35
C PHE A 149 -0.28 21.53 5.82
N LEU A 150 0.84 22.21 6.16
CA LEU A 150 1.34 22.32 7.55
C LEU A 150 0.37 23.06 8.48
N GLN A 151 -0.39 24.01 7.94
CA GLN A 151 -1.40 24.77 8.69
C GLN A 151 -2.75 24.09 8.72
N ALA A 152 -2.97 23.07 7.89
CA ALA A 152 -4.24 22.37 7.81
C ALA A 152 -4.61 21.69 9.14
N SER A 153 -5.83 21.93 9.59
CA SER A 153 -6.39 21.32 10.79
C SER A 153 -7.67 20.55 10.44
N PHE A 154 -7.86 19.42 11.10
CA PHE A 154 -9.07 18.61 10.96
C PHE A 154 -9.73 18.42 12.31
N LEU A 155 -10.99 18.88 12.43
CA LEU A 155 -11.77 18.83 13.69
C LEU A 155 -11.05 19.48 14.89
N GLY A 156 -10.24 20.52 14.63
CA GLY A 156 -9.47 21.22 15.69
C GLY A 156 -8.15 20.54 16.06
N LEU A 157 -7.77 19.47 15.38
CA LEU A 157 -6.48 18.80 15.52
C LEU A 157 -5.57 19.16 14.33
N SER A 158 -4.36 19.62 14.62
CA SER A 158 -3.35 19.82 13.58
C SER A 158 -2.95 18.49 12.97
N LEU A 159 -2.86 18.42 11.63
CA LEU A 159 -2.49 17.20 10.90
C LEU A 159 -1.09 16.66 11.28
N ILE A 160 -0.26 17.48 11.87
CA ILE A 160 1.16 17.18 12.18
C ILE A 160 1.38 16.85 13.64
N HIS A 161 0.49 17.28 14.53
CA HIS A 161 0.62 17.06 15.98
C HIS A 161 -0.08 15.77 16.46
N ILE A 162 0.05 14.67 15.70
CA ILE A 162 -0.34 13.36 16.18
C ILE A 162 0.88 12.59 16.67
#